data_5f31be4435e230435ee613610a222703
#
_entry.id   5f31be4435e230435ee613610a222703
#
_cell.length_a   1.000
_cell.length_b   1.000
_cell.length_c   1.000
_cell.angle_alpha   90.00
_cell.angle_beta   90.00
_cell.angle_gamma   90.00
#
_symmetry.space_group_name_H-M   'P 1'
#
loop_
_entity.id
_entity.type
_entity.pdbx_description
1 polymer ?
#
loop_
_entity_poly.entity_id
_entity_poly.type
_entity_poly.pdbx_seq_one_letter_code
_entity_poly.pdbx_strand_id
1 'polypeptide(L)'
;MRRESSTVVVIVGAVGEELLSELGRSPNVSIARAPGTGAGHAGAEEPAGARPGWEAGALALREAARRVSAYVVVPDDPLADVSAAWRAMWDVADARGAAGFEERAYEALVAWRDKRFELPDYYLVVAEARPGGTGPDLYLGPLRAARPRRVAVAVTDECPGQAGRVLDALRSLEHGPWWPALDELIGVARRFYAGGLAETQPAG
;
A
#
# COMPACT_ATOMS: atom_id res chain seq x y z
N MET A 1 -11.07 15.25 -12.06
CA MET A 1 -11.58 14.62 -13.30
C MET A 1 -10.55 13.59 -13.76
N ARG A 2 -10.69 12.32 -13.34
CA ARG A 2 -9.81 11.24 -13.80
C ARG A 2 -9.97 11.08 -15.31
N ARG A 3 -8.86 11.03 -16.04
CA ARG A 3 -8.89 10.59 -17.43
C ARG A 3 -9.19 9.09 -17.42
N GLU A 4 -10.21 8.66 -18.13
CA GLU A 4 -10.70 7.26 -18.22
C GLU A 4 -9.69 6.26 -18.82
N SER A 5 -8.43 6.67 -19.06
CA SER A 5 -7.45 5.90 -19.83
C SER A 5 -6.29 5.28 -19.05
N SER A 6 -6.10 5.60 -17.79
CA SER A 6 -4.94 5.10 -17.01
C SER A 6 -5.39 4.42 -15.73
N THR A 7 -4.89 3.21 -15.48
CA THR A 7 -5.09 2.50 -14.20
C THR A 7 -3.95 2.85 -13.26
N VAL A 8 -4.27 3.44 -12.11
CA VAL A 8 -3.30 3.82 -11.09
C VAL A 8 -3.15 2.71 -10.06
N VAL A 9 -1.94 2.17 -9.92
CA VAL A 9 -1.63 1.04 -9.04
C VAL A 9 -0.55 1.45 -8.05
N VAL A 10 -0.87 1.46 -6.77
CA VAL A 10 0.15 1.59 -5.71
C VAL A 10 0.79 0.23 -5.50
N ILE A 11 2.13 0.19 -5.61
CA ILE A 11 2.92 -1.03 -5.40
C ILE A 11 3.57 -0.99 -4.02
N VAL A 12 3.39 -2.06 -3.24
CA VAL A 12 3.88 -2.16 -1.86
C VAL A 12 4.58 -3.49 -1.61
N GLY A 13 5.34 -3.59 -0.53
CA GLY A 13 6.07 -4.81 -0.15
C GLY A 13 7.52 -4.79 -0.59
N ALA A 14 8.01 -5.91 -1.12
CA ALA A 14 9.42 -6.07 -1.55
C ALA A 14 9.70 -5.35 -2.88
N VAL A 15 9.69 -4.02 -2.85
CA VAL A 15 9.84 -3.17 -4.03
C VAL A 15 11.17 -2.43 -3.99
N GLY A 16 12.15 -2.90 -4.80
CA GLY A 16 13.45 -2.25 -4.97
C GLY A 16 13.50 -1.34 -6.20
N GLU A 17 14.51 -0.48 -6.26
CA GLU A 17 14.74 0.44 -7.38
C GLU A 17 14.98 -0.29 -8.71
N GLU A 18 15.60 -1.46 -8.66
CA GLU A 18 15.84 -2.29 -9.84
C GLU A 18 14.51 -2.73 -10.46
N LEU A 19 13.58 -3.25 -9.65
CA LEU A 19 12.23 -3.61 -10.09
C LEU A 19 11.51 -2.41 -10.72
N LEU A 20 11.53 -1.25 -10.07
CA LEU A 20 10.88 -0.06 -10.58
C LEU A 20 11.49 0.43 -11.90
N SER A 21 12.83 0.34 -12.02
CA SER A 21 13.55 0.65 -13.26
C SER A 21 13.16 -0.29 -14.41
N GLU A 22 13.05 -1.61 -14.13
CA GLU A 22 12.62 -2.59 -15.13
C GLU A 22 11.16 -2.37 -15.54
N LEU A 23 10.26 -2.14 -14.59
CA LEU A 23 8.85 -1.83 -14.88
C LEU A 23 8.72 -0.57 -15.75
N GLY A 24 9.50 0.48 -15.45
CA GLY A 24 9.49 1.72 -16.21
C GLY A 24 10.00 1.59 -17.66
N ARG A 25 10.75 0.52 -17.98
CA ARG A 25 11.14 0.20 -19.37
C ARG A 25 10.06 -0.57 -20.12
N SER A 26 9.03 -1.06 -19.44
CA SER A 26 7.97 -1.84 -20.06
C SER A 26 6.99 -0.94 -20.82
N PRO A 27 6.57 -1.32 -22.03
CA PRO A 27 5.57 -0.57 -22.77
C PRO A 27 4.27 -0.51 -21.96
N ASN A 28 3.57 0.61 -22.04
CA ASN A 28 2.30 0.87 -21.33
C ASN A 28 2.38 0.94 -19.80
N VAL A 29 3.57 0.96 -19.21
CA VAL A 29 3.80 1.21 -17.79
C VAL A 29 4.57 2.50 -17.61
N SER A 30 4.15 3.34 -16.69
CA SER A 30 4.92 4.50 -16.23
C SER A 30 5.02 4.53 -14.72
N ILE A 31 6.14 5.02 -14.20
CA ILE A 31 6.36 5.15 -12.75
C ILE A 31 6.10 6.59 -12.36
N ALA A 32 5.20 6.83 -11.41
CA ALA A 32 4.97 8.16 -10.83
C ALA A 32 5.44 8.17 -9.38
N ARG A 33 6.24 9.16 -9.02
CA ARG A 33 6.80 9.36 -7.68
C ARG A 33 6.51 10.78 -7.18
N ALA A 34 6.54 10.95 -5.88
CA ALA A 34 6.50 12.27 -5.29
C ALA A 34 7.73 13.09 -5.71
N PRO A 35 7.58 14.38 -6.01
CA PRO A 35 8.71 15.26 -6.29
C PRO A 35 9.67 15.32 -5.08
N GLY A 36 10.96 15.06 -5.31
CA GLY A 36 12.00 15.11 -4.28
C GLY A 36 12.23 13.80 -3.51
N THR A 37 11.46 12.74 -3.75
CA THR A 37 11.79 11.38 -3.31
C THR A 37 12.75 10.75 -4.31
N GLY A 38 14.03 11.12 -4.23
CA GLY A 38 15.10 10.44 -4.99
C GLY A 38 15.39 9.07 -4.37
N ALA A 39 15.93 8.16 -5.18
CA ALA A 39 16.38 6.83 -4.78
C ALA A 39 17.18 6.88 -3.45
N GLY A 40 16.63 6.39 -2.35
CA GLY A 40 17.38 6.34 -1.10
C GLY A 40 16.60 6.22 0.21
N HIS A 41 15.33 5.99 0.23
CA HIS A 41 14.56 5.97 1.49
C HIS A 41 14.13 4.58 1.98
N ALA A 42 14.85 3.53 1.60
CA ALA A 42 14.74 2.26 2.31
C ALA A 42 15.72 2.28 3.49
N GLY A 43 15.25 2.62 4.70
CA GLY A 43 16.01 2.38 5.93
C GLY A 43 16.81 3.56 6.53
N ALA A 44 16.61 4.81 6.10
CA ALA A 44 17.16 5.96 6.81
C ALA A 44 16.22 6.40 7.95
N GLU A 45 16.77 6.63 9.15
CA GLU A 45 16.07 7.32 10.25
C GLU A 45 15.45 8.62 9.71
N GLU A 46 14.14 8.80 9.94
CA GLU A 46 13.44 10.00 9.49
C GLU A 46 14.11 11.25 10.06
N PRO A 47 14.57 12.19 9.23
CA PRO A 47 15.05 13.47 9.72
C PRO A 47 13.87 14.21 10.39
N ALA A 48 14.12 14.82 11.53
CA ALA A 48 13.14 15.66 12.23
C ALA A 48 12.57 16.70 11.25
N GLY A 49 11.30 16.54 10.84
CA GLY A 49 10.65 17.33 9.80
C GLY A 49 10.28 16.55 8.54
N ALA A 50 10.42 15.22 8.53
CA ALA A 50 9.91 14.37 7.46
C ALA A 50 8.41 14.61 7.23
N ARG A 51 8.01 14.68 5.94
CA ARG A 51 6.60 14.82 5.58
C ARG A 51 5.86 13.55 6.01
N PRO A 52 4.61 13.68 6.54
CA PRO A 52 3.79 12.50 6.78
C PRO A 52 3.74 11.61 5.54
N GLY A 53 3.81 10.29 5.69
CA GLY A 53 3.87 9.35 4.56
C GLY A 53 2.69 9.52 3.59
N TRP A 54 1.49 9.88 4.09
CA TRP A 54 0.35 10.17 3.23
C TRP A 54 0.58 11.36 2.27
N GLU A 55 1.42 12.35 2.61
CA GLU A 55 1.72 13.48 1.73
C GLU A 55 2.54 13.05 0.51
N ALA A 56 3.54 12.21 0.69
CA ALA A 56 4.32 11.66 -0.41
C ALA A 56 3.42 10.87 -1.36
N GLY A 57 2.61 9.95 -0.83
CA GLY A 57 1.64 9.20 -1.60
C GLY A 57 0.62 10.09 -2.33
N ALA A 58 0.11 11.13 -1.68
CA ALA A 58 -0.80 12.09 -2.30
C ALA A 58 -0.18 12.84 -3.48
N LEU A 59 1.08 13.26 -3.35
CA LEU A 59 1.82 13.93 -4.43
C LEU A 59 2.09 12.98 -5.60
N ALA A 60 2.49 11.75 -5.31
CA ALA A 60 2.72 10.71 -6.32
C ALA A 60 1.43 10.35 -7.08
N LEU A 61 0.29 10.22 -6.38
CA LEU A 61 -1.02 9.98 -7.00
C LEU A 61 -1.48 11.15 -7.88
N ARG A 62 -1.20 12.40 -7.49
CA ARG A 62 -1.46 13.58 -8.34
C ARG A 62 -0.58 13.59 -9.59
N GLU A 63 0.68 13.21 -9.45
CA GLU A 63 1.57 13.04 -10.60
C GLU A 63 1.10 11.90 -11.50
N ALA A 64 0.66 10.77 -10.93
CA ALA A 64 0.08 9.67 -11.67
C ALA A 64 -1.13 10.09 -12.51
N ALA A 65 -2.00 10.95 -11.97
CA ALA A 65 -3.17 11.46 -12.71
C ALA A 65 -2.83 12.29 -13.96
N ARG A 66 -1.57 12.75 -14.09
CA ARG A 66 -1.07 13.50 -15.27
C ARG A 66 -0.45 12.59 -16.33
N ARG A 67 -0.16 11.33 -15.99
CA ARG A 67 0.47 10.38 -16.90
C ARG A 67 -0.53 9.80 -17.89
N VAL A 68 -0.03 9.51 -19.08
CA VAL A 68 -0.80 8.83 -20.14
C VAL A 68 -0.14 7.49 -20.40
N SER A 69 -0.63 6.47 -19.71
CA SER A 69 -0.11 5.10 -19.80
C SER A 69 -1.23 4.13 -19.42
N ALA A 70 -1.21 2.89 -19.90
CA ALA A 70 -2.23 1.92 -19.50
C ALA A 70 -2.19 1.67 -17.99
N TYR A 71 -0.97 1.55 -17.44
CA TYR A 71 -0.72 1.42 -16.01
C TYR A 71 0.22 2.51 -15.52
N VAL A 72 -0.15 3.17 -14.44
CA VAL A 72 0.73 4.09 -13.71
C VAL A 72 1.02 3.48 -12.35
N VAL A 73 2.25 3.03 -12.17
CA VAL A 73 2.72 2.42 -10.92
C VAL A 73 3.28 3.49 -10.00
N VAL A 74 2.83 3.49 -8.76
CA VAL A 74 3.17 4.46 -7.72
C VAL A 74 3.81 3.71 -6.54
N PRO A 75 5.11 3.90 -6.25
CA PRO A 75 5.76 3.29 -5.09
C PRO A 75 5.49 4.03 -3.77
N ASP A 76 5.09 5.30 -3.84
CA ASP A 76 4.79 6.12 -2.67
C ASP A 76 3.33 5.87 -2.23
N ASP A 77 3.13 5.18 -1.13
CA ASP A 77 1.81 4.78 -0.66
C ASP A 77 1.22 5.79 0.34
N PRO A 78 0.00 6.32 0.11
CA PRO A 78 -0.65 7.22 1.06
C PRO A 78 -1.06 6.55 2.38
N LEU A 79 -1.05 5.22 2.47
CA LEU A 79 -1.33 4.47 3.70
C LEU A 79 -0.07 3.87 4.34
N ALA A 80 1.14 4.27 3.91
CA ALA A 80 2.40 3.71 4.41
C ALA A 80 2.52 3.78 5.94
N ASP A 81 2.23 4.94 6.54
CA ASP A 81 2.30 5.13 8.00
C ASP A 81 1.24 4.30 8.73
N VAL A 82 0.04 4.18 8.16
CA VAL A 82 -1.03 3.34 8.69
C VAL A 82 -0.61 1.86 8.64
N SER A 83 0.02 1.44 7.55
CA SER A 83 0.51 0.06 7.37
C SER A 83 1.67 -0.25 8.33
N ALA A 84 2.59 0.69 8.54
CA ALA A 84 3.68 0.54 9.49
C ALA A 84 3.16 0.42 10.93
N ALA A 85 2.24 1.31 11.32
CA ALA A 85 1.60 1.27 12.64
C ALA A 85 0.75 0.01 12.85
N TRP A 86 0.08 -0.49 11.78
CA TRP A 86 -0.62 -1.78 11.79
C TRP A 86 0.31 -2.93 12.13
N ARG A 87 1.48 -3.03 11.48
CA ARG A 87 2.47 -4.08 11.81
C ARG A 87 2.96 -3.95 13.24
N ALA A 88 3.36 -2.74 13.65
CA ALA A 88 3.82 -2.51 15.01
C ALA A 88 2.79 -2.92 16.07
N MET A 89 1.49 -2.78 15.79
CA MET A 89 0.42 -3.21 16.69
C MET A 89 0.39 -4.73 16.91
N TRP A 90 0.82 -5.53 15.92
CA TRP A 90 0.91 -6.99 16.03
C TRP A 90 2.21 -7.45 16.68
N ASP A 91 3.31 -6.71 16.46
CA ASP A 91 4.62 -7.03 17.04
C ASP A 91 4.68 -6.69 18.53
N VAL A 92 3.98 -5.64 18.94
CA VAL A 92 3.87 -5.19 20.33
C VAL A 92 2.41 -5.31 20.74
N ALA A 93 2.01 -6.48 21.20
CA ALA A 93 0.63 -6.77 21.62
C ALA A 93 0.25 -6.02 22.93
N ASP A 94 0.51 -4.71 22.98
CA ASP A 94 0.17 -3.83 24.09
C ASP A 94 -0.71 -2.64 23.64
N ALA A 95 -1.21 -1.91 24.62
CA ALA A 95 -2.04 -0.73 24.39
C ALA A 95 -1.33 0.38 23.59
N ARG A 96 0.01 0.41 23.56
CA ARG A 96 0.79 1.43 22.84
C ARG A 96 0.79 1.19 21.33
N GLY A 97 0.90 -0.08 20.91
CA GLY A 97 0.79 -0.44 19.49
C GLY A 97 -0.58 -0.07 18.91
N ALA A 98 -1.66 -0.38 19.65
CA ALA A 98 -3.01 -0.01 19.26
C ALA A 98 -3.20 1.51 19.19
N ALA A 99 -2.68 2.28 20.17
CA ALA A 99 -2.75 3.73 20.17
C ALA A 99 -2.00 4.35 18.96
N GLY A 100 -0.83 3.82 18.61
CA GLY A 100 -0.07 4.26 17.44
C GLY A 100 -0.83 4.03 16.13
N PHE A 101 -1.49 2.90 15.98
CA PHE A 101 -2.34 2.64 14.82
C PHE A 101 -3.51 3.62 14.74
N GLU A 102 -4.21 3.87 15.86
CA GLU A 102 -5.35 4.80 15.89
C GLU A 102 -4.94 6.23 15.55
N GLU A 103 -3.78 6.69 16.00
CA GLU A 103 -3.23 8.00 15.67
C GLU A 103 -2.98 8.13 14.16
N ARG A 104 -2.27 7.19 13.53
CA ARG A 104 -1.98 7.22 12.09
C ARG A 104 -3.23 7.03 11.24
N ALA A 105 -4.15 6.18 11.68
CA ALA A 105 -5.44 6.01 11.03
C ALA A 105 -6.26 7.32 11.07
N TYR A 106 -6.27 8.03 12.19
CA TYR A 106 -6.96 9.31 12.33
C TYR A 106 -6.36 10.38 11.41
N GLU A 107 -5.02 10.52 11.37
CA GLU A 107 -4.33 11.45 10.48
C GLU A 107 -4.69 11.20 9.01
N ALA A 108 -4.64 9.93 8.58
CA ALA A 108 -5.02 9.53 7.22
C ALA A 108 -6.50 9.84 6.93
N LEU A 109 -7.40 9.58 7.88
CA LEU A 109 -8.83 9.86 7.75
C LEU A 109 -9.10 11.37 7.59
N VAL A 110 -8.45 12.22 8.39
CA VAL A 110 -8.57 13.68 8.27
C VAL A 110 -8.10 14.13 6.89
N ALA A 111 -6.91 13.70 6.46
CA ALA A 111 -6.36 14.06 5.17
C ALA A 111 -7.26 13.59 4.00
N TRP A 112 -7.85 12.39 4.10
CA TRP A 112 -8.77 11.86 3.09
C TRP A 112 -10.10 12.64 3.05
N ARG A 113 -10.70 12.97 4.21
CA ARG A 113 -11.91 13.79 4.31
C ARG A 113 -11.72 15.19 3.74
N ASP A 114 -10.53 15.76 3.95
CA ASP A 114 -10.13 17.05 3.39
C ASP A 114 -9.77 16.96 1.89
N LYS A 115 -9.96 15.78 1.26
CA LYS A 115 -9.64 15.52 -0.15
C LYS A 115 -8.18 15.81 -0.50
N ARG A 116 -7.27 15.62 0.46
CA ARG A 116 -5.83 15.82 0.27
C ARG A 116 -5.20 14.66 -0.49
N PHE A 117 -5.78 13.46 -0.39
CA PHE A 117 -5.47 12.32 -1.26
C PHE A 117 -6.73 11.49 -1.56
N GLU A 118 -6.61 10.63 -2.58
CA GLU A 118 -7.61 9.62 -2.95
C GLU A 118 -6.93 8.24 -2.88
N LEU A 119 -7.73 7.17 -2.75
CA LEU A 119 -7.21 5.82 -2.87
C LEU A 119 -6.86 5.52 -4.34
N PRO A 120 -5.83 4.69 -4.60
CA PRO A 120 -5.49 4.26 -5.96
C PRO A 120 -6.58 3.36 -6.55
N ASP A 121 -6.48 3.04 -7.85
CA ASP A 121 -7.39 2.05 -8.44
C ASP A 121 -7.16 0.67 -7.83
N TYR A 122 -5.89 0.29 -7.61
CA TYR A 122 -5.49 -0.99 -7.04
C TYR A 122 -4.27 -0.83 -6.14
N TYR A 123 -4.16 -1.75 -5.18
CA TYR A 123 -2.91 -2.07 -4.53
C TYR A 123 -2.34 -3.35 -5.14
N LEU A 124 -1.06 -3.37 -5.44
CA LEU A 124 -0.30 -4.55 -5.85
C LEU A 124 0.76 -4.85 -4.80
N VAL A 125 0.57 -5.95 -4.09
CA VAL A 125 1.51 -6.41 -3.06
C VAL A 125 2.55 -7.31 -3.71
N VAL A 126 3.82 -6.89 -3.64
CA VAL A 126 4.97 -7.72 -4.01
C VAL A 126 5.38 -8.50 -2.77
N ALA A 127 4.98 -9.74 -2.71
CA ALA A 127 5.25 -10.62 -1.57
C ALA A 127 6.46 -11.51 -1.87
N GLU A 128 7.36 -11.64 -0.89
CA GLU A 128 8.40 -12.66 -0.94
C GLU A 128 7.78 -14.04 -0.72
N ALA A 129 8.33 -15.07 -1.37
CA ALA A 129 7.86 -16.45 -1.23
C ALA A 129 8.03 -16.98 0.21
N ARG A 130 8.91 -16.37 0.99
CA ARG A 130 9.11 -16.63 2.42
C ARG A 130 8.77 -15.38 3.22
N PRO A 131 7.58 -15.30 3.80
CA PRO A 131 7.21 -14.15 4.62
C PRO A 131 8.12 -14.05 5.84
N GLY A 132 8.87 -12.96 5.94
CA GLY A 132 9.76 -12.66 7.07
C GLY A 132 9.06 -12.01 8.28
N GLY A 133 7.72 -11.87 8.27
CA GLY A 133 6.97 -11.15 9.29
C GLY A 133 5.97 -12.03 10.03
N THR A 134 5.76 -11.75 11.32
CA THR A 134 4.88 -12.50 12.22
C THR A 134 3.44 -12.00 12.25
N GLY A 135 3.16 -10.83 11.67
CA GLY A 135 1.84 -10.22 11.71
C GLY A 135 1.14 -10.18 10.35
N PRO A 136 -0.21 -10.11 10.32
CA PRO A 136 -0.95 -9.96 9.08
C PRO A 136 -0.68 -8.60 8.45
N ASP A 137 -0.42 -8.61 7.16
CA ASP A 137 -0.21 -7.40 6.35
C ASP A 137 -1.54 -6.63 6.17
N LEU A 138 -1.50 -5.30 6.30
CA LEU A 138 -2.70 -4.45 6.16
C LEU A 138 -3.40 -4.66 4.80
N TYR A 139 -2.61 -4.81 3.74
CA TYR A 139 -3.14 -4.95 2.38
C TYR A 139 -3.69 -6.35 2.12
N LEU A 140 -2.96 -7.40 2.52
CA LEU A 140 -3.35 -8.80 2.31
C LEU A 140 -4.43 -9.27 3.28
N GLY A 141 -4.52 -8.65 4.46
CA GLY A 141 -5.56 -8.93 5.45
C GLY A 141 -6.78 -8.01 5.25
N PRO A 142 -6.89 -6.91 6.01
CA PRO A 142 -8.09 -6.07 6.05
C PRO A 142 -8.52 -5.49 4.70
N LEU A 143 -7.59 -4.92 3.90
CA LEU A 143 -7.94 -4.29 2.63
C LEU A 143 -8.44 -5.32 1.62
N ARG A 144 -7.76 -6.45 1.52
CA ARG A 144 -8.18 -7.54 0.63
C ARG A 144 -9.50 -8.17 1.07
N ALA A 145 -9.73 -8.31 2.37
CA ALA A 145 -11.02 -8.78 2.90
C ALA A 145 -12.16 -7.82 2.53
N ALA A 146 -11.91 -6.50 2.60
CA ALA A 146 -12.90 -5.49 2.20
C ALA A 146 -13.15 -5.46 0.69
N ARG A 147 -12.10 -5.60 -0.13
CA ARG A 147 -12.16 -5.52 -1.61
C ARG A 147 -11.16 -6.48 -2.26
N PRO A 148 -11.50 -7.77 -2.40
CA PRO A 148 -10.58 -8.80 -2.92
C PRO A 148 -10.02 -8.49 -4.31
N ARG A 149 -10.83 -7.87 -5.17
CA ARG A 149 -10.43 -7.55 -6.56
C ARG A 149 -9.65 -6.23 -6.69
N ARG A 150 -9.46 -5.50 -5.59
CA ARG A 150 -8.66 -4.26 -5.57
C ARG A 150 -7.27 -4.45 -5.00
N VAL A 151 -6.97 -5.65 -4.48
CA VAL A 151 -5.64 -6.01 -3.97
C VAL A 151 -5.13 -7.21 -4.76
N ALA A 152 -4.20 -6.95 -5.67
CA ALA A 152 -3.48 -7.97 -6.42
C ALA A 152 -2.21 -8.40 -5.67
N VAL A 153 -1.71 -9.58 -5.96
CA VAL A 153 -0.49 -10.13 -5.35
C VAL A 153 0.44 -10.62 -6.44
N ALA A 154 1.69 -10.19 -6.39
CA ALA A 154 2.78 -10.78 -7.16
C ALA A 154 3.74 -11.47 -6.18
N VAL A 155 3.78 -12.80 -6.21
CA VAL A 155 4.74 -13.56 -5.40
C VAL A 155 6.07 -13.61 -6.14
N THR A 156 7.13 -13.14 -5.50
CA THR A 156 8.46 -13.08 -6.08
C THR A 156 9.42 -13.95 -5.25
N ASP A 157 10.17 -14.81 -5.94
CA ASP A 157 11.34 -15.46 -5.36
C ASP A 157 12.55 -14.54 -5.62
N GLU A 158 13.67 -14.76 -4.95
CA GLU A 158 14.92 -13.97 -5.09
C GLU A 158 15.58 -14.06 -6.48
N CYS A 159 14.85 -14.48 -7.52
CA CYS A 159 15.38 -14.77 -8.86
C CYS A 159 15.08 -13.70 -9.89
N PRO A 160 15.88 -13.61 -10.97
CA PRO A 160 15.60 -12.75 -12.11
C PRO A 160 14.21 -13.08 -12.69
N GLY A 161 13.40 -12.02 -12.98
CA GLY A 161 12.02 -12.18 -13.49
C GLY A 161 10.94 -11.57 -12.61
N GLN A 162 11.30 -10.90 -11.52
CA GLN A 162 10.36 -10.22 -10.64
C GLN A 162 9.46 -9.24 -11.40
N ALA A 163 10.03 -8.45 -12.32
CA ALA A 163 9.27 -7.52 -13.14
C ALA A 163 8.24 -8.25 -14.04
N GLY A 164 8.59 -9.40 -14.59
CA GLY A 164 7.66 -10.22 -15.38
C GLY A 164 6.42 -10.62 -14.58
N ARG A 165 6.59 -11.12 -13.36
CA ARG A 165 5.47 -11.50 -12.48
C ARG A 165 4.61 -10.31 -12.08
N VAL A 166 5.24 -9.15 -11.81
CA VAL A 166 4.51 -7.90 -11.54
C VAL A 166 3.72 -7.46 -12.78
N LEU A 167 4.31 -7.53 -13.97
CA LEU A 167 3.61 -7.21 -15.23
C LEU A 167 2.44 -8.15 -15.50
N ASP A 168 2.58 -9.43 -15.21
CA ASP A 168 1.48 -10.39 -15.35
C ASP A 168 0.37 -10.12 -14.35
N ALA A 169 0.71 -9.76 -13.10
CA ALA A 169 -0.26 -9.33 -12.11
C ALA A 169 -0.99 -8.03 -12.54
N LEU A 170 -0.28 -7.05 -13.12
CA LEU A 170 -0.90 -5.84 -13.66
C LEU A 170 -1.89 -6.15 -14.81
N ARG A 171 -1.56 -7.11 -15.68
CA ARG A 171 -2.42 -7.52 -16.80
C ARG A 171 -3.65 -8.31 -16.33
N SER A 172 -3.57 -8.95 -15.18
CA SER A 172 -4.62 -9.76 -14.59
C SER A 172 -5.52 -9.01 -13.59
N LEU A 173 -5.41 -7.68 -13.50
CA LEU A 173 -6.25 -6.88 -12.61
C LEU A 173 -7.72 -7.05 -12.97
N GLU A 174 -8.51 -7.48 -11.99
CA GLU A 174 -9.93 -7.74 -12.14
C GLU A 174 -10.76 -6.48 -11.87
N HIS A 175 -11.78 -6.25 -12.71
CA HIS A 175 -12.78 -5.24 -12.40
C HIS A 175 -13.62 -5.67 -11.18
N GLY A 176 -13.90 -4.71 -10.32
CA GLY A 176 -14.68 -4.92 -9.11
C GLY A 176 -15.24 -3.61 -8.55
N PRO A 177 -16.06 -3.69 -7.49
CA PRO A 177 -16.57 -2.49 -6.85
C PRO A 177 -15.41 -1.63 -6.35
N TRP A 178 -15.64 -0.31 -6.37
CA TRP A 178 -14.67 0.66 -5.87
C TRP A 178 -14.39 0.46 -4.37
N TRP A 179 -13.34 1.10 -3.89
CA TRP A 179 -13.08 1.13 -2.46
C TRP A 179 -14.28 1.67 -1.69
N PRO A 180 -14.60 1.12 -0.51
CA PRO A 180 -15.50 1.80 0.41
C PRO A 180 -14.84 3.08 0.92
N ALA A 181 -15.55 3.87 1.69
CA ALA A 181 -14.97 5.01 2.38
C ALA A 181 -13.80 4.57 3.28
N LEU A 182 -12.79 5.44 3.44
CA LEU A 182 -11.58 5.06 4.20
C LEU A 182 -11.90 4.70 5.66
N ASP A 183 -12.90 5.33 6.26
CA ASP A 183 -13.36 5.01 7.61
C ASP A 183 -13.95 3.59 7.71
N GLU A 184 -14.63 3.11 6.67
CA GLU A 184 -15.08 1.72 6.59
C GLU A 184 -13.90 0.74 6.49
N LEU A 185 -12.87 1.08 5.70
CA LEU A 185 -11.64 0.26 5.59
C LEU A 185 -10.91 0.17 6.93
N ILE A 186 -10.75 1.30 7.64
CA ILE A 186 -10.16 1.32 8.98
C ILE A 186 -11.04 0.52 9.95
N GLY A 187 -12.37 0.60 9.83
CA GLY A 187 -13.31 -0.24 10.60
C GLY A 187 -13.12 -1.72 10.35
N VAL A 188 -12.85 -2.13 9.10
CA VAL A 188 -12.50 -3.54 8.77
C VAL A 188 -11.18 -3.93 9.45
N ALA A 189 -10.15 -3.07 9.41
CA ALA A 189 -8.88 -3.33 10.06
C ALA A 189 -9.06 -3.54 11.57
N ARG A 190 -9.82 -2.68 12.26
CA ARG A 190 -10.11 -2.83 13.69
C ARG A 190 -10.78 -4.16 14.02
N ARG A 191 -11.79 -4.56 13.23
CA ARG A 191 -12.47 -5.87 13.42
C ARG A 191 -11.54 -7.04 13.16
N PHE A 192 -10.67 -6.92 12.18
CA PHE A 192 -9.69 -7.96 11.86
C PHE A 192 -8.72 -8.18 13.03
N TYR A 193 -8.23 -7.09 13.63
CA TYR A 193 -7.37 -7.15 14.83
C TYR A 193 -8.10 -7.78 16.03
N ALA A 194 -9.32 -7.34 16.33
CA ALA A 194 -10.10 -7.86 17.43
C ALA A 194 -10.40 -9.37 17.27
N GLY A 195 -10.66 -9.84 16.05
CA GLY A 195 -10.84 -11.25 15.74
C GLY A 195 -9.56 -12.08 15.92
N GLY A 196 -8.43 -11.56 15.44
CA GLY A 196 -7.13 -12.25 15.58
C GLY A 196 -6.67 -12.38 17.04
N LEU A 197 -6.98 -11.42 17.90
CA LEU A 197 -6.70 -11.52 19.34
C LEU A 197 -7.55 -12.62 20.01
N ALA A 198 -8.80 -12.80 19.57
CA ALA A 198 -9.67 -13.82 20.14
C ALA A 198 -9.20 -15.24 19.79
N GLU A 199 -8.60 -15.45 18.64
CA GLU A 199 -8.04 -16.74 18.21
C GLU A 199 -6.72 -17.10 18.91
N THR A 200 -5.97 -16.09 19.39
CA THR A 200 -4.68 -16.28 20.07
C THR A 200 -4.79 -16.51 21.56
N GLN A 201 -5.95 -16.28 22.18
CA GLN A 201 -6.18 -16.61 23.60
C GLN A 201 -6.56 -18.10 23.71
N PRO A 202 -5.70 -18.96 24.34
CA PRO A 202 -6.10 -20.33 24.63
C PRO A 202 -7.32 -20.30 25.56
N ALA A 203 -8.33 -21.10 25.24
CA ALA A 203 -9.45 -21.32 26.13
C ALA A 203 -8.92 -21.83 27.47
N GLY A 204 -8.98 -21.01 28.52
CA GLY A 204 -8.56 -21.33 29.87
C GLY A 204 -9.52 -22.34 30.56
#